data_992c343c51f2c0f9e992234743031368
#
_entry.id   992c343c51f2c0f9e992234743031368
#
_cell.length_a   1.000
_cell.length_b   1.000
_cell.length_c   1.000
_cell.angle_alpha   90.00
_cell.angle_beta   90.00
_cell.angle_gamma   90.00
#
_symmetry.space_group_name_H-M   'P 1'
#
loop_
_entity.id
_entity.type
_entity.pdbx_description
1 polymer ?
#
loop_
_entity_poly.entity_id
_entity_poly.type
_entity_poly.pdbx_seq_one_letter_code
_entity_poly.pdbx_strand_id
1 'polypeptide(L)'
;LYDLDVRKKIVDGHKDYQQILSYPQPPIEKFAKTPKDIDEFCRIINDGFAELIAKEKERFPGWVAQVSLDAADAGAGEAERALKNGALGVQIYTNVAGKPLDRPQYAPFWKKMNELGAPIWLHPARGAEVPDYIDEKKSLYEIWWTFGWSYETACAMMRLVYSKIMDNHPNLKIITHHFAGVVPMLEGRIGPGNDVMGSRTTDEDYVALRKSLKKRVLDYFKQDFWADTAAFTAVPATKAGMEFFPVDKIVFASDCPFDPEGGTMYPRETLNILDSLKLDKATAEKVFYKNLEAVTGKTLVK
;
A
#
# COMPACT_ATOMS: atom_id res chain seq x y z
N LEU A 1 9.81 10.96 -13.30
CA LEU A 1 9.59 9.53 -13.03
C LEU A 1 10.46 8.62 -13.88
N TYR A 2 10.59 8.91 -15.16
CA TYR A 2 11.32 8.10 -16.15
C TYR A 2 12.78 8.49 -16.34
N ASP A 3 13.20 9.63 -15.80
CA ASP A 3 14.60 10.08 -15.87
C ASP A 3 15.41 9.46 -14.72
N LEU A 4 16.16 8.42 -15.05
CA LEU A 4 16.94 7.66 -14.07
C LEU A 4 18.11 8.49 -13.50
N ASP A 5 18.70 9.40 -14.27
CA ASP A 5 19.83 10.18 -13.79
C ASP A 5 19.38 11.24 -12.77
N VAL A 6 18.18 11.81 -12.96
CA VAL A 6 17.55 12.66 -11.95
C VAL A 6 17.26 11.83 -10.68
N ARG A 7 16.71 10.63 -10.83
CA ARG A 7 16.43 9.74 -9.70
C ARG A 7 17.67 9.37 -8.89
N LYS A 8 18.77 9.05 -9.58
CA LYS A 8 20.06 8.78 -8.94
C LYS A 8 20.57 9.98 -8.14
N LYS A 9 20.48 11.18 -8.69
CA LYS A 9 20.88 12.42 -7.99
C LYS A 9 20.07 12.64 -6.70
N ILE A 10 18.77 12.30 -6.71
CA ILE A 10 17.94 12.39 -5.51
C ILE A 10 18.45 11.41 -4.44
N VAL A 11 18.71 10.16 -4.82
CA VAL A 11 19.25 9.16 -3.89
C VAL A 11 20.60 9.58 -3.34
N ASP A 12 21.52 9.97 -4.22
CA ASP A 12 22.89 10.39 -3.86
C ASP A 12 22.93 11.67 -3.03
N GLY A 13 21.86 12.47 -3.05
CA GLY A 13 21.71 13.69 -2.25
C GLY A 13 21.45 13.44 -0.77
N HIS A 14 21.15 12.21 -0.36
CA HIS A 14 20.88 11.84 1.02
C HIS A 14 21.83 10.73 1.48
N LYS A 15 22.56 10.98 2.57
CA LYS A 15 23.49 10.00 3.11
C LYS A 15 22.76 8.72 3.55
N ASP A 16 23.31 7.57 3.21
CA ASP A 16 22.79 6.25 3.58
C ASP A 16 21.32 6.00 3.14
N TYR A 17 20.86 6.69 2.11
CA TYR A 17 19.51 6.56 1.57
C TYR A 17 19.49 5.65 0.34
N GLN A 18 18.54 4.75 0.32
CA GLN A 18 18.27 3.83 -0.80
C GLN A 18 16.77 3.80 -1.08
N GLN A 19 16.39 3.43 -2.28
CA GLN A 19 14.97 3.33 -2.66
C GLN A 19 14.61 1.93 -3.14
N ILE A 20 13.51 1.40 -2.60
CA ILE A 20 12.79 0.28 -3.20
C ILE A 20 11.84 0.88 -4.24
N LEU A 21 11.93 0.38 -5.47
CA LEU A 21 11.15 0.92 -6.58
C LEU A 21 9.82 0.18 -6.73
N SER A 22 8.76 0.93 -7.01
CA SER A 22 7.45 0.41 -7.37
C SER A 22 6.86 1.21 -8.54
N TYR A 23 5.91 0.61 -9.25
CA TYR A 23 5.16 1.31 -10.29
C TYR A 23 4.02 2.10 -9.64
N PRO A 24 3.97 3.44 -9.78
CA PRO A 24 3.06 4.24 -8.96
C PRO A 24 1.64 4.33 -9.55
N GLN A 25 1.50 4.99 -10.70
CA GLN A 25 0.24 5.38 -11.34
C GLN A 25 0.47 5.61 -12.84
N PRO A 26 -0.55 5.52 -13.70
CA PRO A 26 -1.92 5.05 -13.42
C PRO A 26 -2.01 3.51 -13.33
N PRO A 27 -3.07 2.95 -12.71
CA PRO A 27 -3.33 1.52 -12.77
C PRO A 27 -3.35 1.01 -14.23
N ILE A 28 -2.76 -0.17 -14.47
CA ILE A 28 -2.60 -0.71 -15.83
C ILE A 28 -3.95 -0.89 -16.51
N GLU A 29 -4.98 -1.20 -15.76
CA GLU A 29 -6.36 -1.36 -16.23
C GLU A 29 -6.93 -0.10 -16.90
N LYS A 30 -6.34 1.08 -16.66
CA LYS A 30 -6.80 2.33 -17.29
C LYS A 30 -6.38 2.48 -18.75
N PHE A 31 -5.35 1.78 -19.19
CA PHE A 31 -4.84 1.88 -20.58
C PHE A 31 -4.71 0.55 -21.30
N ALA A 32 -4.68 -0.57 -20.60
CA ALA A 32 -4.77 -1.89 -21.19
C ALA A 32 -6.18 -2.16 -21.73
N LYS A 33 -6.28 -2.77 -22.90
CA LYS A 33 -7.57 -3.03 -23.57
C LYS A 33 -8.09 -4.43 -23.33
N THR A 34 -7.22 -5.38 -23.06
CA THR A 34 -7.56 -6.79 -22.84
C THR A 34 -6.82 -7.35 -21.63
N PRO A 35 -7.29 -8.45 -21.02
CA PRO A 35 -6.56 -9.14 -19.97
C PRO A 35 -5.15 -9.58 -20.39
N LYS A 36 -4.94 -9.87 -21.69
CA LYS A 36 -3.62 -10.20 -22.24
C LYS A 36 -2.69 -8.98 -22.22
N ASP A 37 -3.19 -7.80 -22.59
CA ASP A 37 -2.39 -6.57 -22.55
C ASP A 37 -1.99 -6.24 -21.10
N ILE A 38 -2.91 -6.48 -20.13
CA ILE A 38 -2.64 -6.29 -18.71
C ILE A 38 -1.46 -7.16 -18.26
N ASP A 39 -1.49 -8.45 -18.57
CA ASP A 39 -0.41 -9.40 -18.21
C ASP A 39 0.91 -8.99 -18.88
N GLU A 40 0.88 -8.64 -20.16
CA GLU A 40 2.06 -8.20 -20.92
C GLU A 40 2.68 -6.93 -20.33
N PHE A 41 1.87 -5.92 -20.01
CA PHE A 41 2.39 -4.68 -19.39
C PHE A 41 2.96 -4.92 -17.98
N CYS A 42 2.32 -5.76 -17.17
CA CYS A 42 2.88 -6.15 -15.88
C CYS A 42 4.26 -6.79 -16.05
N ARG A 43 4.42 -7.73 -16.99
CA ARG A 43 5.71 -8.38 -17.29
C ARG A 43 6.78 -7.40 -17.75
N ILE A 44 6.44 -6.50 -18.69
CA ILE A 44 7.37 -5.46 -19.17
C ILE A 44 7.89 -4.60 -18.03
N ILE A 45 6.99 -4.14 -17.15
CA ILE A 45 7.36 -3.31 -15.99
C ILE A 45 8.26 -4.11 -15.05
N ASN A 46 7.89 -5.32 -14.72
CA ASN A 46 8.59 -6.17 -13.75
C ASN A 46 9.98 -6.59 -14.26
N ASP A 47 10.09 -6.94 -15.54
CA ASP A 47 11.37 -7.29 -16.16
C ASP A 47 12.29 -6.06 -16.24
N GLY A 48 11.73 -4.88 -16.55
CA GLY A 48 12.46 -3.61 -16.53
C GLY A 48 13.01 -3.27 -15.13
N PHE A 49 12.22 -3.49 -14.08
CA PHE A 49 12.71 -3.31 -12.70
C PHE A 49 13.82 -4.31 -12.35
N ALA A 50 13.65 -5.59 -12.69
CA ALA A 50 14.66 -6.61 -12.43
C ALA A 50 16.00 -6.26 -13.12
N GLU A 51 15.97 -5.82 -14.39
CA GLU A 51 17.14 -5.37 -15.11
C GLU A 51 17.79 -4.12 -14.50
N LEU A 52 16.99 -3.13 -14.08
CA LEU A 52 17.46 -1.90 -13.46
C LEU A 52 18.18 -2.20 -12.13
N ILE A 53 17.54 -2.99 -11.27
CA ILE A 53 18.08 -3.36 -9.96
C ILE A 53 19.38 -4.16 -10.11
N ALA A 54 19.50 -5.03 -11.12
CA ALA A 54 20.74 -5.76 -11.38
C ALA A 54 21.93 -4.82 -11.67
N LYS A 55 21.67 -3.64 -12.25
CA LYS A 55 22.69 -2.65 -12.62
C LYS A 55 22.97 -1.61 -11.53
N GLU A 56 21.98 -1.29 -10.70
CA GLU A 56 21.99 -0.15 -9.78
C GLU A 56 21.68 -0.54 -8.33
N LYS A 57 22.10 -1.73 -7.93
CA LYS A 57 21.73 -2.36 -6.65
C LYS A 57 22.15 -1.54 -5.42
N GLU A 58 23.20 -0.74 -5.53
CA GLU A 58 23.66 0.12 -4.42
C GLU A 58 22.67 1.23 -4.09
N ARG A 59 21.98 1.78 -5.11
CA ARG A 59 20.96 2.83 -4.95
C ARG A 59 19.57 2.26 -4.78
N PHE A 60 19.30 1.16 -5.49
CA PHE A 60 18.00 0.51 -5.57
C PHE A 60 18.15 -0.97 -5.18
N PRO A 61 18.15 -1.31 -3.87
CA PRO A 61 18.40 -2.67 -3.41
C PRO A 61 17.27 -3.65 -3.68
N GLY A 62 16.11 -3.17 -4.16
CA GLY A 62 14.96 -4.00 -4.45
C GLY A 62 13.85 -3.28 -5.20
N TRP A 63 12.84 -4.04 -5.56
CA TRP A 63 11.67 -3.57 -6.29
C TRP A 63 10.41 -4.34 -5.89
N VAL A 64 9.26 -3.72 -6.12
CA VAL A 64 7.93 -4.28 -5.87
C VAL A 64 7.28 -4.56 -7.21
N ALA A 65 6.78 -5.77 -7.42
CA ALA A 65 6.20 -6.17 -8.69
C ALA A 65 4.82 -5.55 -8.89
N GLN A 66 4.56 -5.06 -10.11
CA GLN A 66 3.22 -4.67 -10.53
C GLN A 66 2.44 -5.91 -10.94
N VAL A 67 1.26 -6.10 -10.38
CA VAL A 67 0.29 -7.13 -10.79
C VAL A 67 -1.10 -6.51 -10.87
N SER A 68 -1.99 -7.15 -11.64
CA SER A 68 -3.38 -6.73 -11.73
C SER A 68 -4.32 -7.87 -11.36
N LEU A 69 -5.39 -7.52 -10.65
CA LEU A 69 -6.45 -8.47 -10.29
C LEU A 69 -7.55 -8.56 -11.36
N ASP A 70 -7.56 -7.70 -12.37
CA ASP A 70 -8.57 -7.81 -13.45
C ASP A 70 -8.36 -9.10 -14.28
N ALA A 71 -7.15 -9.64 -14.25
CA ALA A 71 -6.82 -10.99 -14.72
C ALA A 71 -6.24 -11.79 -13.52
N ALA A 72 -7.06 -12.11 -12.52
CA ALA A 72 -6.62 -12.57 -11.20
C ALA A 72 -5.72 -13.83 -11.23
N ASP A 73 -6.01 -14.79 -12.11
CA ASP A 73 -5.16 -15.98 -12.29
C ASP A 73 -3.80 -15.62 -12.91
N ALA A 74 -3.77 -14.77 -13.94
CA ALA A 74 -2.54 -14.28 -14.55
C ALA A 74 -1.75 -13.41 -13.56
N GLY A 75 -2.42 -12.52 -12.82
CA GLY A 75 -1.81 -11.72 -11.78
C GLY A 75 -1.19 -12.55 -10.65
N ALA A 76 -1.84 -13.65 -10.26
CA ALA A 76 -1.30 -14.61 -9.29
C ALA A 76 -0.05 -15.33 -9.84
N GLY A 77 -0.06 -15.72 -11.11
CA GLY A 77 1.08 -16.31 -11.79
C GLY A 77 2.26 -15.35 -11.95
N GLU A 78 1.97 -14.09 -12.31
CA GLU A 78 2.98 -13.04 -12.44
C GLU A 78 3.59 -12.68 -11.08
N ALA A 79 2.80 -12.64 -10.01
CA ALA A 79 3.31 -12.46 -8.64
C ALA A 79 4.36 -13.52 -8.30
N GLU A 80 4.07 -14.79 -8.54
CA GLU A 80 5.01 -15.89 -8.30
C GLU A 80 6.27 -15.77 -9.18
N ARG A 81 6.13 -15.43 -10.48
CA ARG A 81 7.25 -15.23 -11.40
C ARG A 81 8.15 -14.08 -10.95
N ALA A 82 7.56 -12.94 -10.61
CA ALA A 82 8.30 -11.76 -10.19
C ALA A 82 9.07 -11.98 -8.88
N LEU A 83 8.46 -12.66 -7.91
CA LEU A 83 9.14 -13.03 -6.66
C LEU A 83 10.33 -13.97 -6.90
N LYS A 84 10.22 -14.93 -7.82
CA LYS A 84 11.34 -15.79 -8.24
C LYS A 84 12.44 -14.97 -8.92
N ASN A 85 12.11 -13.88 -9.61
CA ASN A 85 13.04 -12.95 -10.24
C ASN A 85 13.58 -11.86 -9.28
N GLY A 86 13.28 -11.94 -8.00
CA GLY A 86 13.86 -11.09 -6.98
C GLY A 86 13.01 -9.91 -6.51
N ALA A 87 11.75 -9.81 -6.93
CA ALA A 87 10.81 -8.86 -6.33
C ALA A 87 10.68 -9.08 -4.82
N LEU A 88 10.51 -8.01 -4.06
CA LEU A 88 10.33 -8.07 -2.61
C LEU A 88 8.89 -8.41 -2.20
N GLY A 89 7.95 -8.16 -3.07
CA GLY A 89 6.52 -8.38 -2.93
C GLY A 89 5.80 -7.87 -4.15
N VAL A 90 4.50 -7.64 -4.04
CA VAL A 90 3.67 -7.15 -5.15
C VAL A 90 2.94 -5.87 -4.77
N GLN A 91 2.63 -5.04 -5.74
CA GLN A 91 1.75 -3.89 -5.59
C GLN A 91 0.43 -4.14 -6.28
N ILE A 92 -0.65 -3.83 -5.59
CA ILE A 92 -2.01 -3.75 -6.10
C ILE A 92 -2.63 -2.42 -5.70
N TYR A 93 -3.81 -2.13 -6.23
CA TYR A 93 -4.54 -0.91 -5.92
C TYR A 93 -5.76 -1.19 -5.05
N THR A 94 -6.29 -0.15 -4.41
CA THR A 94 -7.48 -0.23 -3.53
C THR A 94 -8.76 -0.62 -4.25
N ASN A 95 -8.76 -0.51 -5.57
CA ASN A 95 -9.83 -1.03 -6.44
C ASN A 95 -9.26 -1.53 -7.77
N VAL A 96 -10.05 -2.29 -8.52
CA VAL A 96 -9.74 -2.77 -9.86
C VAL A 96 -10.76 -2.19 -10.82
N ALA A 97 -10.39 -1.14 -11.53
CA ALA A 97 -11.32 -0.40 -12.41
C ALA A 97 -12.65 -0.04 -11.69
N GLY A 98 -12.54 0.50 -10.47
CA GLY A 98 -13.67 0.89 -9.62
C GLY A 98 -14.36 -0.27 -8.89
N LYS A 99 -13.92 -1.52 -9.08
CA LYS A 99 -14.50 -2.68 -8.40
C LYS A 99 -13.75 -2.96 -7.09
N PRO A 100 -14.44 -3.26 -5.98
CA PRO A 100 -13.78 -3.52 -4.70
C PRO A 100 -13.03 -4.84 -4.70
N LEU A 101 -11.98 -4.93 -3.87
CA LEU A 101 -11.03 -6.03 -3.80
C LEU A 101 -11.60 -7.36 -3.26
N ASP A 102 -12.76 -7.32 -2.63
CA ASP A 102 -13.44 -8.49 -2.05
C ASP A 102 -14.39 -9.22 -3.04
N ARG A 103 -14.34 -8.88 -4.33
CA ARG A 103 -15.10 -9.61 -5.36
C ARG A 103 -14.62 -11.07 -5.45
N PRO A 104 -15.54 -12.06 -5.58
CA PRO A 104 -15.19 -13.48 -5.64
C PRO A 104 -14.17 -13.83 -6.73
N GLN A 105 -14.19 -13.11 -7.84
CA GLN A 105 -13.26 -13.33 -8.95
C GLN A 105 -11.78 -13.10 -8.59
N TYR A 106 -11.49 -12.38 -7.50
CA TYR A 106 -10.13 -12.12 -7.04
C TYR A 106 -9.62 -13.17 -6.02
N ALA A 107 -10.45 -14.16 -5.67
CA ALA A 107 -10.07 -15.22 -4.73
C ALA A 107 -8.78 -15.98 -5.11
N PRO A 108 -8.50 -16.30 -6.40
CA PRO A 108 -7.24 -16.94 -6.78
C PRO A 108 -6.00 -16.14 -6.39
N PHE A 109 -6.03 -14.81 -6.53
CA PHE A 109 -4.94 -13.93 -6.12
C PHE A 109 -4.71 -13.98 -4.61
N TRP A 110 -5.76 -13.82 -3.80
CA TRP A 110 -5.64 -13.86 -2.33
C TRP A 110 -5.11 -15.20 -1.82
N LYS A 111 -5.59 -16.31 -2.40
CA LYS A 111 -5.09 -17.65 -2.12
C LYS A 111 -3.59 -17.76 -2.42
N LYS A 112 -3.18 -17.33 -3.62
CA LYS A 112 -1.77 -17.39 -4.04
C LYS A 112 -0.88 -16.53 -3.15
N MET A 113 -1.27 -15.30 -2.81
CA MET A 113 -0.47 -14.45 -1.93
C MET A 113 -0.35 -15.00 -0.52
N ASN A 114 -1.40 -15.65 -0.01
CA ASN A 114 -1.35 -16.37 1.26
C ASN A 114 -0.36 -17.55 1.24
N GLU A 115 -0.29 -18.28 0.11
CA GLU A 115 0.67 -19.38 -0.09
C GLU A 115 2.11 -18.86 -0.17
N LEU A 116 2.32 -17.76 -0.88
CA LEU A 116 3.64 -17.16 -1.08
C LEU A 116 4.17 -16.46 0.18
N GLY A 117 3.28 -15.94 1.04
CA GLY A 117 3.62 -15.19 2.25
C GLY A 117 4.43 -13.91 2.00
N ALA A 118 4.47 -13.44 0.76
CA ALA A 118 5.13 -12.21 0.36
C ALA A 118 4.25 -10.98 0.65
N PRO A 119 4.83 -9.81 0.94
CA PRO A 119 4.04 -8.61 1.21
C PRO A 119 3.34 -8.06 -0.04
N ILE A 120 2.20 -7.44 0.20
CA ILE A 120 1.38 -6.74 -0.77
C ILE A 120 1.39 -5.25 -0.41
N TRP A 121 1.87 -4.40 -1.30
CA TRP A 121 1.71 -2.95 -1.19
C TRP A 121 0.34 -2.57 -1.75
N LEU A 122 -0.47 -1.94 -0.93
CA LEU A 122 -1.83 -1.52 -1.27
C LEU A 122 -1.84 0.00 -1.52
N HIS A 123 -1.81 0.40 -2.80
CA HIS A 123 -1.80 1.80 -3.22
C HIS A 123 -3.22 2.31 -3.52
N PRO A 124 -3.59 3.52 -3.13
CA PRO A 124 -4.89 4.09 -3.49
C PRO A 124 -5.03 4.30 -5.01
N ALA A 125 -6.26 4.17 -5.54
CA ALA A 125 -6.50 4.24 -6.99
C ALA A 125 -7.78 4.98 -7.41
N ARG A 126 -8.46 5.68 -6.50
CA ARG A 126 -9.63 6.49 -6.87
C ARG A 126 -9.23 7.47 -7.98
N GLY A 127 -10.00 7.51 -9.05
CA GLY A 127 -9.77 8.41 -10.17
C GLY A 127 -10.76 9.58 -10.21
N ALA A 128 -10.45 10.56 -11.05
CA ALA A 128 -11.29 11.74 -11.24
C ALA A 128 -12.70 11.41 -11.78
N GLU A 129 -12.88 10.25 -12.39
CA GLU A 129 -14.19 9.76 -12.88
C GLU A 129 -15.17 9.41 -11.76
N VAL A 130 -14.71 9.30 -10.52
CA VAL A 130 -15.57 9.03 -9.35
C VAL A 130 -15.98 10.37 -8.73
N PRO A 131 -17.26 10.81 -8.85
CA PRO A 131 -17.70 12.10 -8.35
C PRO A 131 -17.63 12.18 -6.83
N ASP A 132 -17.53 13.39 -6.30
CA ASP A 132 -17.56 13.66 -4.85
C ASP A 132 -18.99 13.80 -4.33
N TYR A 133 -19.91 14.28 -5.18
CA TYR A 133 -21.34 14.40 -4.92
C TYR A 133 -22.16 13.66 -5.98
N ILE A 134 -23.34 13.17 -5.58
CA ILE A 134 -24.15 12.25 -6.41
C ILE A 134 -24.66 12.87 -7.71
N ASP A 135 -24.79 14.18 -7.78
CA ASP A 135 -25.26 14.94 -8.96
C ASP A 135 -24.12 15.39 -9.89
N GLU A 136 -22.87 15.13 -9.52
CA GLU A 136 -21.69 15.46 -10.32
C GLU A 136 -21.34 14.33 -11.29
N LYS A 137 -20.71 14.69 -12.40
CA LYS A 137 -20.20 13.71 -13.39
C LYS A 137 -18.78 13.22 -13.08
N LYS A 138 -18.04 13.98 -12.28
CA LYS A 138 -16.64 13.68 -11.92
C LYS A 138 -16.25 14.44 -10.66
N SER A 139 -15.18 14.02 -10.01
CA SER A 139 -14.55 14.78 -8.93
C SER A 139 -13.96 16.10 -9.46
N LEU A 140 -14.10 17.17 -8.70
CA LEU A 140 -13.56 18.50 -9.00
C LEU A 140 -12.38 18.82 -8.07
N TYR A 141 -11.58 19.84 -8.45
CA TYR A 141 -10.48 20.38 -7.61
C TYR A 141 -9.46 19.33 -7.14
N GLU A 142 -9.34 18.24 -7.85
CA GLU A 142 -8.47 17.09 -7.49
C GLU A 142 -8.79 16.45 -6.13
N ILE A 143 -10.02 16.60 -5.62
CA ILE A 143 -10.50 15.99 -4.39
C ILE A 143 -10.34 14.46 -4.42
N TRP A 144 -10.41 13.87 -5.63
CA TRP A 144 -10.27 12.42 -5.83
C TRP A 144 -8.96 11.84 -5.27
N TRP A 145 -7.84 12.59 -5.27
CA TRP A 145 -6.61 12.13 -4.65
C TRP A 145 -6.35 12.78 -3.29
N THR A 146 -6.64 14.08 -3.14
CA THR A 146 -6.35 14.84 -1.91
C THR A 146 -7.06 14.25 -0.68
N PHE A 147 -8.32 13.88 -0.81
CA PHE A 147 -9.12 13.24 0.25
C PHE A 147 -9.55 11.84 -0.14
N GLY A 148 -9.89 11.63 -1.41
CA GLY A 148 -10.49 10.40 -1.89
C GLY A 148 -9.57 9.20 -1.73
N TRP A 149 -8.27 9.32 -1.98
CA TRP A 149 -7.31 8.24 -1.77
C TRP A 149 -7.24 7.79 -0.32
N SER A 150 -7.22 8.74 0.61
CA SER A 150 -7.17 8.43 2.04
C SER A 150 -8.43 7.71 2.52
N TYR A 151 -9.59 8.11 2.02
CA TYR A 151 -10.88 7.47 2.28
C TYR A 151 -10.96 6.07 1.65
N GLU A 152 -10.52 5.94 0.40
CA GLU A 152 -10.61 4.67 -0.33
C GLU A 152 -9.69 3.60 0.29
N THR A 153 -8.50 3.96 0.75
CA THR A 153 -7.63 3.05 1.51
C THR A 153 -8.34 2.50 2.73
N ALA A 154 -8.99 3.36 3.52
CA ALA A 154 -9.77 2.93 4.68
C ALA A 154 -10.93 2.01 4.30
N CYS A 155 -11.64 2.30 3.20
CA CYS A 155 -12.71 1.45 2.67
C CYS A 155 -12.18 0.08 2.24
N ALA A 156 -11.07 0.02 1.51
CA ALA A 156 -10.46 -1.23 1.06
C ALA A 156 -10.05 -2.10 2.26
N MET A 157 -9.38 -1.54 3.26
CA MET A 157 -9.02 -2.25 4.49
C MET A 157 -10.25 -2.82 5.19
N MET A 158 -11.29 -2.00 5.38
CA MET A 158 -12.53 -2.43 6.04
C MET A 158 -13.20 -3.58 5.28
N ARG A 159 -13.25 -3.51 3.94
CA ARG A 159 -13.82 -4.56 3.09
C ARG A 159 -13.02 -5.86 3.16
N LEU A 160 -11.68 -5.81 3.18
CA LEU A 160 -10.83 -6.99 3.35
C LEU A 160 -11.09 -7.71 4.69
N VAL A 161 -11.39 -6.96 5.74
CA VAL A 161 -11.75 -7.52 7.06
C VAL A 161 -13.14 -8.16 7.00
N TYR A 162 -14.18 -7.41 6.60
CA TYR A 162 -15.56 -7.90 6.65
C TYR A 162 -15.89 -8.99 5.61
N SER A 163 -15.18 -9.03 4.50
CA SER A 163 -15.25 -10.15 3.53
C SER A 163 -14.55 -11.41 4.03
N LYS A 164 -13.91 -11.35 5.21
CA LYS A 164 -13.11 -12.44 5.81
C LYS A 164 -11.88 -12.85 5.01
N ILE A 165 -11.41 -12.02 4.08
CA ILE A 165 -10.16 -12.29 3.37
C ILE A 165 -9.02 -12.42 4.38
N MET A 166 -8.93 -11.52 5.37
CA MET A 166 -7.91 -11.58 6.41
C MET A 166 -8.07 -12.83 7.30
N ASP A 167 -9.29 -13.27 7.58
CA ASP A 167 -9.56 -14.49 8.36
C ASP A 167 -9.22 -15.78 7.62
N ASN A 168 -9.51 -15.82 6.33
CA ASN A 168 -9.33 -17.00 5.48
C ASN A 168 -7.89 -17.15 4.98
N HIS A 169 -7.11 -16.06 5.00
CA HIS A 169 -5.76 -15.98 4.48
C HIS A 169 -4.79 -15.38 5.53
N PRO A 170 -4.49 -16.10 6.63
CA PRO A 170 -3.76 -15.55 7.77
C PRO A 170 -2.29 -15.20 7.51
N ASN A 171 -1.72 -15.65 6.38
CA ASN A 171 -0.34 -15.32 6.01
C ASN A 171 -0.23 -14.05 5.14
N LEU A 172 -1.36 -13.40 4.83
CA LEU A 172 -1.32 -12.13 4.10
C LEU A 172 -0.60 -11.06 4.91
N LYS A 173 0.28 -10.33 4.23
CA LYS A 173 1.02 -9.20 4.75
C LYS A 173 0.69 -8.00 3.87
N ILE A 174 -0.13 -7.08 4.34
CA ILE A 174 -0.59 -5.93 3.54
C ILE A 174 0.01 -4.65 4.12
N ILE A 175 0.82 -3.97 3.31
CA ILE A 175 1.42 -2.67 3.61
C ILE A 175 0.55 -1.61 2.95
N THR A 176 -0.07 -0.76 3.75
CA THR A 176 -0.89 0.35 3.27
C THR A 176 -0.06 1.61 3.14
N HIS A 177 -0.26 2.36 2.08
CA HIS A 177 0.43 3.63 1.85
C HIS A 177 -0.09 4.75 2.76
N HIS A 178 0.77 5.74 3.03
CA HIS A 178 0.41 7.02 3.68
C HIS A 178 -0.20 6.85 5.08
N PHE A 179 0.40 5.97 5.92
CA PHE A 179 -0.17 5.60 7.22
C PHE A 179 -1.64 5.18 7.13
N ALA A 180 -2.03 4.48 6.04
CA ALA A 180 -3.41 4.10 5.77
C ALA A 180 -4.38 5.30 5.66
N GLY A 181 -3.89 6.47 5.28
CA GLY A 181 -4.69 7.68 5.05
C GLY A 181 -5.38 8.19 6.31
N VAL A 182 -6.73 8.16 6.32
CA VAL A 182 -7.53 8.67 7.46
C VAL A 182 -7.68 7.69 8.62
N VAL A 183 -7.18 6.46 8.49
CA VAL A 183 -7.40 5.37 9.45
C VAL A 183 -6.98 5.73 10.88
N PRO A 184 -5.78 6.28 11.14
CA PRO A 184 -5.38 6.63 12.49
C PRO A 184 -6.31 7.65 13.15
N MET A 185 -6.79 8.63 12.39
CA MET A 185 -7.73 9.66 12.90
C MET A 185 -9.13 9.10 13.18
N LEU A 186 -9.46 7.94 12.62
CA LEU A 186 -10.78 7.31 12.77
C LEU A 186 -10.76 6.12 13.73
N GLU A 187 -9.74 5.97 14.57
CA GLU A 187 -9.63 4.86 15.53
C GLU A 187 -10.90 4.65 16.36
N GLY A 188 -11.49 5.72 16.88
CA GLY A 188 -12.74 5.65 17.65
C GLY A 188 -13.95 5.18 16.82
N ARG A 189 -13.95 5.41 15.50
CA ARG A 189 -14.99 4.87 14.59
C ARG A 189 -14.76 3.42 14.24
N ILE A 190 -13.50 3.04 13.99
CA ILE A 190 -13.08 1.69 13.64
C ILE A 190 -13.19 0.74 14.85
N GLY A 191 -12.87 1.21 16.04
CA GLY A 191 -12.98 0.47 17.28
C GLY A 191 -14.40 0.54 17.88
N PRO A 192 -14.62 1.37 18.90
CA PRO A 192 -15.93 1.45 19.59
C PRO A 192 -17.11 1.68 18.67
N GLY A 193 -16.93 2.43 17.57
CA GLY A 193 -17.97 2.67 16.57
C GLY A 193 -18.43 1.40 15.87
N ASN A 194 -17.51 0.52 15.52
CA ASN A 194 -17.82 -0.78 14.89
C ASN A 194 -18.33 -1.84 15.90
N ASP A 195 -18.05 -1.69 17.18
CA ASP A 195 -18.58 -2.61 18.20
C ASP A 195 -20.13 -2.59 18.28
N VAL A 196 -20.74 -1.53 17.77
CA VAL A 196 -22.21 -1.38 17.64
C VAL A 196 -22.69 -1.43 16.19
N MET A 197 -21.91 -1.99 15.27
CA MET A 197 -22.31 -2.16 13.87
C MET A 197 -23.61 -2.97 13.76
N GLY A 198 -24.50 -2.54 12.87
CA GLY A 198 -25.84 -3.07 12.69
C GLY A 198 -26.93 -2.26 13.43
N SER A 199 -26.54 -1.33 14.32
CA SER A 199 -27.52 -0.46 15.01
C SER A 199 -28.10 0.66 14.13
N ARG A 200 -27.49 0.95 12.99
CA ARG A 200 -27.86 2.06 12.09
C ARG A 200 -28.38 1.60 10.73
N THR A 201 -28.19 0.33 10.39
CA THR A 201 -28.56 -0.27 9.10
C THR A 201 -29.26 -1.58 9.40
N THR A 202 -30.50 -1.73 8.95
CA THR A 202 -31.39 -2.83 9.35
C THR A 202 -31.77 -3.77 8.20
N ASP A 203 -31.34 -3.47 6.98
CA ASP A 203 -31.56 -4.27 5.77
C ASP A 203 -30.53 -5.41 5.62
N GLU A 204 -29.46 -5.40 6.42
CA GLU A 204 -28.43 -6.41 6.44
C GLU A 204 -28.14 -6.87 7.89
N ASP A 205 -27.84 -8.14 8.10
CA ASP A 205 -27.45 -8.66 9.43
C ASP A 205 -25.97 -8.41 9.74
N TYR A 206 -25.60 -7.14 9.88
CA TYR A 206 -24.25 -6.74 10.24
C TYR A 206 -23.85 -7.15 11.67
N VAL A 207 -24.80 -7.43 12.55
CA VAL A 207 -24.52 -7.95 13.89
C VAL A 207 -23.95 -9.37 13.80
N ALA A 208 -24.58 -10.24 13.01
CA ALA A 208 -24.10 -11.60 12.77
C ALA A 208 -22.77 -11.59 12.04
N LEU A 209 -22.62 -10.73 11.00
CA LEU A 209 -21.39 -10.57 10.26
C LEU A 209 -20.22 -10.20 11.20
N ARG A 210 -20.39 -9.17 12.03
CA ARG A 210 -19.36 -8.75 13.01
C ARG A 210 -18.98 -9.87 13.97
N LYS A 211 -19.99 -10.58 14.53
CA LYS A 211 -19.75 -11.71 15.46
C LYS A 211 -19.05 -12.89 14.78
N SER A 212 -19.11 -13.00 13.48
CA SER A 212 -18.48 -14.08 12.72
C SER A 212 -16.99 -13.84 12.41
N LEU A 213 -16.46 -12.66 12.72
CA LEU A 213 -15.03 -12.35 12.59
C LEU A 213 -14.25 -12.99 13.74
N LYS A 214 -13.00 -13.40 13.47
CA LYS A 214 -12.11 -14.02 14.47
C LYS A 214 -11.57 -13.02 15.50
N LYS A 215 -11.54 -11.73 15.18
CA LYS A 215 -11.03 -10.65 16.02
C LYS A 215 -12.00 -9.47 16.03
N ARG A 216 -11.83 -8.57 16.99
CA ARG A 216 -12.44 -7.25 16.95
C ARG A 216 -11.89 -6.47 15.74
N VAL A 217 -12.71 -5.68 15.07
CA VAL A 217 -12.33 -4.98 13.83
C VAL A 217 -11.05 -4.14 14.00
N LEU A 218 -10.94 -3.38 15.09
CA LEU A 218 -9.73 -2.57 15.35
C LEU A 218 -8.47 -3.41 15.47
N ASP A 219 -8.57 -4.65 15.97
CA ASP A 219 -7.41 -5.53 16.13
C ASP A 219 -6.85 -5.98 14.78
N TYR A 220 -7.70 -6.19 13.76
CA TYR A 220 -7.20 -6.43 12.40
C TYR A 220 -6.38 -5.25 11.90
N PHE A 221 -6.88 -4.02 12.07
CA PHE A 221 -6.20 -2.82 11.61
C PHE A 221 -4.83 -2.64 12.25
N LYS A 222 -4.72 -2.91 13.55
CA LYS A 222 -3.48 -2.75 14.30
C LYS A 222 -2.50 -3.92 14.16
N GLN A 223 -3.02 -5.16 14.01
CA GLN A 223 -2.18 -6.36 14.07
C GLN A 223 -1.86 -6.97 12.69
N ASP A 224 -2.78 -6.86 11.73
CA ASP A 224 -2.68 -7.59 10.47
C ASP A 224 -2.26 -6.71 9.29
N PHE A 225 -2.44 -5.38 9.42
CA PHE A 225 -1.93 -4.43 8.43
C PHE A 225 -0.62 -3.80 8.86
N TRP A 226 0.15 -3.42 7.85
CA TRP A 226 1.35 -2.60 7.96
C TRP A 226 1.06 -1.24 7.36
N ALA A 227 1.86 -0.24 7.71
CA ALA A 227 1.74 1.10 7.13
C ALA A 227 3.11 1.68 6.79
N ASP A 228 3.17 2.52 5.78
CA ASP A 228 4.37 3.28 5.47
C ASP A 228 4.30 4.73 5.98
N THR A 229 5.45 5.38 6.03
CA THR A 229 5.62 6.73 6.58
C THR A 229 5.38 7.85 5.59
N ALA A 230 4.94 7.58 4.37
CA ALA A 230 4.78 8.59 3.32
C ALA A 230 3.58 9.53 3.57
N ALA A 231 3.67 10.38 4.58
CA ALA A 231 2.59 11.28 5.02
C ALA A 231 2.67 12.70 4.45
N PHE A 232 3.26 12.88 3.25
CA PHE A 232 3.32 14.16 2.54
C PHE A 232 3.80 15.34 3.39
N THR A 233 4.86 15.15 4.16
CA THR A 233 5.45 16.18 5.04
C THR A 233 4.54 16.62 6.20
N ALA A 234 3.48 15.88 6.50
CA ALA A 234 2.51 16.24 7.53
C ALA A 234 2.90 15.71 8.91
N VAL A 235 3.44 16.56 9.78
CA VAL A 235 3.78 16.20 11.17
C VAL A 235 2.60 15.60 11.95
N PRO A 236 1.38 16.17 11.89
CA PRO A 236 0.22 15.60 12.61
C PRO A 236 -0.13 14.19 12.10
N ALA A 237 -0.11 13.95 10.79
CA ALA A 237 -0.41 12.65 10.21
C ALA A 237 0.65 11.60 10.60
N THR A 238 1.94 11.97 10.55
CA THR A 238 3.04 11.10 10.98
C THR A 238 2.89 10.72 12.45
N LYS A 239 2.63 11.67 13.34
CA LYS A 239 2.42 11.38 14.77
C LYS A 239 1.22 10.47 14.99
N ALA A 240 0.10 10.72 14.34
CA ALA A 240 -1.09 9.89 14.44
C ALA A 240 -0.82 8.45 13.94
N GLY A 241 -0.12 8.30 12.83
CA GLY A 241 0.28 6.99 12.31
C GLY A 241 1.23 6.23 13.23
N MET A 242 2.25 6.90 13.75
CA MET A 242 3.21 6.33 14.70
C MET A 242 2.57 5.89 16.03
N GLU A 243 1.49 6.56 16.45
CA GLU A 243 0.73 6.19 17.66
C GLU A 243 -0.26 5.05 17.39
N PHE A 244 -0.87 5.04 16.20
CA PHE A 244 -1.90 4.05 15.85
C PHE A 244 -1.31 2.67 15.57
N PHE A 245 -0.26 2.59 14.74
CA PHE A 245 0.35 1.33 14.36
C PHE A 245 1.44 0.90 15.35
N PRO A 246 1.48 -0.40 15.74
CA PRO A 246 2.64 -0.94 16.45
C PRO A 246 3.92 -0.66 15.65
N VAL A 247 5.00 -0.27 16.33
CA VAL A 247 6.27 0.07 15.67
C VAL A 247 6.79 -1.00 14.72
N ASP A 248 6.55 -2.28 15.03
CA ASP A 248 6.94 -3.42 14.20
C ASP A 248 6.12 -3.55 12.90
N LYS A 249 5.12 -2.71 12.71
CA LYS A 249 4.24 -2.66 11.54
C LYS A 249 4.44 -1.39 10.69
N ILE A 250 5.45 -0.59 10.98
CA ILE A 250 5.72 0.65 10.26
C ILE A 250 6.98 0.48 9.41
N VAL A 251 6.90 0.81 8.13
CA VAL A 251 8.03 0.81 7.19
C VAL A 251 8.28 2.21 6.65
N PHE A 252 9.55 2.56 6.44
CA PHE A 252 9.91 3.85 5.87
C PHE A 252 9.49 3.94 4.40
N ALA A 253 8.86 5.05 4.02
CA ALA A 253 8.65 5.48 2.64
C ALA A 253 8.49 7.00 2.59
N SER A 254 8.73 7.60 1.42
CA SER A 254 8.67 9.05 1.22
C SER A 254 7.70 9.49 0.13
N ASP A 255 7.23 8.56 -0.70
CA ASP A 255 6.45 8.86 -1.92
C ASP A 255 7.22 9.69 -2.98
N CYS A 256 8.56 9.61 -2.95
CA CYS A 256 9.39 10.23 -3.97
C CYS A 256 9.11 9.62 -5.36
N PRO A 257 8.95 10.44 -6.43
CA PRO A 257 9.32 11.85 -6.59
C PRO A 257 8.11 12.81 -6.76
N PHE A 258 6.98 12.57 -6.11
CA PHE A 258 5.74 13.30 -6.37
C PHE A 258 5.62 14.67 -5.69
N ASP A 259 6.72 15.22 -5.21
CA ASP A 259 6.76 16.53 -4.55
C ASP A 259 7.00 17.71 -5.50
N PRO A 260 6.67 18.94 -5.08
CA PRO A 260 6.83 20.12 -5.90
C PRO A 260 8.29 20.53 -6.19
N GLU A 261 9.28 19.91 -5.53
CA GLU A 261 10.71 20.15 -5.75
C GLU A 261 11.36 19.06 -6.63
N GLY A 262 10.56 18.33 -7.40
CA GLY A 262 11.05 17.32 -8.35
C GLY A 262 11.63 16.06 -7.70
N GLY A 263 11.19 15.73 -6.50
CA GLY A 263 11.51 14.49 -5.80
C GLY A 263 12.47 14.65 -4.62
N THR A 264 12.94 15.85 -4.34
CA THR A 264 13.91 16.09 -3.24
C THR A 264 13.25 16.44 -1.91
N MET A 265 12.05 17.01 -1.93
CA MET A 265 11.35 17.47 -0.74
C MET A 265 10.84 16.34 0.13
N TYR A 266 10.12 15.40 -0.42
CA TYR A 266 9.48 14.35 0.39
C TYR A 266 10.48 13.46 1.14
N PRO A 267 11.59 12.98 0.55
CA PRO A 267 12.60 12.26 1.32
C PRO A 267 13.16 13.12 2.46
N ARG A 268 13.57 14.36 2.16
CA ARG A 268 14.14 15.29 3.14
C ARG A 268 13.19 15.54 4.31
N GLU A 269 11.95 15.93 4.01
CA GLU A 269 11.01 16.29 5.07
C GLU A 269 10.51 15.06 5.86
N THR A 270 10.36 13.90 5.22
CA THR A 270 10.02 12.66 5.95
C THR A 270 11.13 12.30 6.93
N LEU A 271 12.40 12.38 6.52
CA LEU A 271 13.54 12.18 7.42
C LEU A 271 13.56 13.19 8.56
N ASN A 272 13.41 14.50 8.26
CA ASN A 272 13.37 15.57 9.27
C ASN A 272 12.25 15.35 10.30
N ILE A 273 11.08 14.94 9.85
CA ILE A 273 9.95 14.67 10.76
C ILE A 273 10.26 13.47 11.66
N LEU A 274 10.73 12.36 11.11
CA LEU A 274 11.07 11.18 11.91
C LEU A 274 12.18 11.50 12.92
N ASP A 275 13.22 12.24 12.53
CA ASP A 275 14.29 12.68 13.42
C ASP A 275 13.74 13.58 14.57
N SER A 276 12.75 14.44 14.26
CA SER A 276 12.11 15.31 15.25
C SER A 276 11.33 14.53 16.33
N LEU A 277 10.92 13.30 16.03
CA LEU A 277 10.24 12.43 16.99
C LEU A 277 11.18 11.86 18.04
N LYS A 278 12.50 11.99 17.86
CA LYS A 278 13.55 11.51 18.79
C LYS A 278 13.37 10.05 19.18
N LEU A 279 13.10 9.22 18.18
CA LEU A 279 12.98 7.78 18.36
C LEU A 279 14.29 7.24 18.94
N ASP A 280 14.21 6.28 19.85
CA ASP A 280 15.39 5.54 20.25
C ASP A 280 15.98 4.76 19.07
N LYS A 281 17.28 4.42 19.17
CA LYS A 281 18.00 3.78 18.06
C LYS A 281 17.33 2.50 17.57
N ALA A 282 16.83 1.68 18.48
CA ALA A 282 16.22 0.40 18.12
C ALA A 282 14.91 0.60 17.36
N THR A 283 14.08 1.55 17.80
CA THR A 283 12.84 1.96 17.13
C THR A 283 13.12 2.59 15.76
N ALA A 284 14.09 3.49 15.66
CA ALA A 284 14.48 4.10 14.40
C ALA A 284 14.95 3.05 13.38
N GLU A 285 15.84 2.12 13.76
CA GLU A 285 16.29 1.03 12.89
C GLU A 285 15.13 0.14 12.42
N LYS A 286 14.14 -0.13 13.27
CA LYS A 286 12.94 -0.88 12.87
C LYS A 286 12.19 -0.14 11.77
N VAL A 287 11.86 1.12 11.97
CA VAL A 287 11.11 1.91 11.00
C VAL A 287 11.87 2.08 9.68
N PHE A 288 13.16 2.42 9.75
CA PHE A 288 13.94 2.74 8.56
C PHE A 288 14.23 1.53 7.66
N TYR A 289 14.49 0.33 8.22
CA TYR A 289 14.84 -0.82 7.39
C TYR A 289 14.49 -2.20 7.97
N LYS A 290 14.63 -2.45 9.29
CA LYS A 290 14.46 -3.81 9.85
C LYS A 290 13.06 -4.37 9.64
N ASN A 291 12.03 -3.54 9.73
CA ASN A 291 10.66 -3.99 9.49
C ASN A 291 10.45 -4.37 8.03
N LEU A 292 11.05 -3.62 7.09
CA LEU A 292 10.99 -3.97 5.68
C LEU A 292 11.71 -5.31 5.42
N GLU A 293 12.89 -5.51 6.01
CA GLU A 293 13.60 -6.79 5.95
C GLU A 293 12.78 -7.94 6.54
N ALA A 294 12.16 -7.72 7.70
CA ALA A 294 11.33 -8.72 8.37
C ALA A 294 10.08 -9.09 7.55
N VAL A 295 9.37 -8.12 6.98
CA VAL A 295 8.14 -8.38 6.21
C VAL A 295 8.45 -9.05 4.88
N THR A 296 9.57 -8.71 4.23
CA THR A 296 10.00 -9.28 2.95
C THR A 296 10.79 -10.58 3.09
N GLY A 297 11.37 -10.83 4.25
CA GLY A 297 12.32 -11.94 4.47
C GLY A 297 13.64 -11.78 3.74
N LYS A 298 14.03 -10.56 3.37
CA LYS A 298 15.27 -10.25 2.62
C LYS A 298 16.15 -9.28 3.41
N THR A 299 17.45 -9.51 3.43
CA THR A 299 18.42 -8.54 3.93
C THR A 299 18.69 -7.51 2.84
N LEU A 300 18.41 -6.25 3.14
CA LEU A 300 18.49 -5.11 2.20
C LEU A 300 19.67 -4.19 2.54
N VAL A 301 19.95 -4.01 3.82
CA VAL A 301 21.04 -3.20 4.34
C VAL A 301 22.19 -4.11 4.76
N LYS A 302 23.42 -3.74 4.36
CA LYS A 302 24.65 -4.48 4.69
C LYS A 302 25.43 -3.79 5.80
#